data_9458ec9bd0eabbbdc896b60f5c7ff922
#
_entry.id   9458ec9bd0eabbbdc896b60f5c7ff922
#
_cell.length_a   1.000
_cell.length_b   1.000
_cell.length_c   1.000
_cell.angle_alpha   90.00
_cell.angle_beta   90.00
_cell.angle_gamma   90.00
#
_symmetry.space_group_name_H-M   'P 1'
#
loop_
_entity.id
_entity.type
_entity.pdbx_description
1 polymer ?
#
loop_
_entity_poly.entity_id
_entity_poly.type
_entity_poly.pdbx_seq_one_letter_code
_entity_poly.pdbx_strand_id
1 'polypeptide(L)'
;MEILEVKNICKRFGENEVLRGIGFSLEKGEILSIIGSSGSGKTTLLRCLNFLETPDEGEISVSGEKVFDAADKRRLTKDEKRERQLKFGLVFQSFNLFPQYTVRKNLTLAAELRAAAELRERKAGAAEKAEKMKGIAQKAEELLAKVGLSEKAEEYPSALSGGQCQRVAIARALMLDPEILCFDEPTSALDPELTGEVLKVIKSLKNGERTMIIVTHEMEFARNVSDKIIYMADGVIEESGTPEEIFGAPKSERTKRFLSRRGEE
;
A
#
# COMPACT_ATOMS: atom_id res chain seq x y z
N MET A 1 4.15 -16.53 -10.64
CA MET A 1 5.49 -15.85 -10.75
C MET A 1 5.61 -14.87 -9.59
N GLU A 2 6.64 -15.06 -8.79
CA GLU A 2 6.87 -14.27 -7.58
C GLU A 2 7.15 -12.80 -7.94
N ILE A 3 6.35 -11.89 -7.40
CA ILE A 3 6.47 -10.44 -7.63
C ILE A 3 7.20 -9.75 -6.47
N LEU A 4 7.03 -10.26 -5.25
CA LEU A 4 7.69 -9.74 -4.04
C LEU A 4 8.33 -10.88 -3.28
N GLU A 5 9.60 -10.72 -2.93
CA GLU A 5 10.30 -11.58 -2.01
C GLU A 5 10.93 -10.73 -0.89
N VAL A 6 10.62 -11.07 0.34
CA VAL A 6 11.09 -10.40 1.56
C VAL A 6 11.85 -11.42 2.40
N LYS A 7 13.12 -11.12 2.71
CA LYS A 7 14.00 -12.03 3.45
C LYS A 7 14.59 -11.36 4.67
N ASN A 8 14.34 -11.94 5.83
CA ASN A 8 14.98 -11.61 7.10
C ASN A 8 14.99 -10.11 7.44
N ILE A 9 13.88 -9.41 7.21
CA ILE A 9 13.78 -7.98 7.50
C ILE A 9 13.74 -7.75 9.01
N CYS A 10 14.76 -7.04 9.51
CA CYS A 10 14.84 -6.55 10.87
C CYS A 10 14.77 -5.01 10.91
N LYS A 11 14.16 -4.46 11.97
CA LYS A 11 14.10 -3.01 12.20
C LYS A 11 14.11 -2.68 13.68
N ARG A 12 14.99 -1.76 14.06
CA ARG A 12 15.12 -1.23 15.42
C ARG A 12 14.90 0.28 15.45
N PHE A 13 14.37 0.78 16.54
CA PHE A 13 14.30 2.19 16.88
C PHE A 13 14.93 2.37 18.28
N GLY A 14 16.17 2.85 18.29
CA GLY A 14 16.98 2.82 19.50
C GLY A 14 17.21 1.39 19.99
N GLU A 15 16.85 1.09 21.23
CA GLU A 15 16.95 -0.25 21.81
C GLU A 15 15.74 -1.16 21.50
N ASN A 16 14.67 -0.59 20.95
CA ASN A 16 13.45 -1.34 20.67
C ASN A 16 13.52 -2.03 19.29
N GLU A 17 13.55 -3.35 19.29
CA GLU A 17 13.51 -4.18 18.09
C GLU A 17 12.06 -4.46 17.68
N VAL A 18 11.61 -3.77 16.62
CA VAL A 18 10.21 -3.78 16.17
C VAL A 18 9.94 -4.85 15.13
N LEU A 19 10.91 -5.17 14.26
CA LEU A 19 10.83 -6.28 13.31
C LEU A 19 12.01 -7.21 13.53
N ARG A 20 11.73 -8.52 13.57
CA ARG A 20 12.66 -9.57 13.98
C ARG A 20 12.68 -10.69 12.95
N GLY A 21 13.36 -10.48 11.82
CA GLY A 21 13.55 -11.52 10.81
C GLY A 21 12.28 -11.84 10.01
N ILE A 22 11.55 -10.83 9.57
CA ILE A 22 10.35 -11.01 8.76
C ILE A 22 10.73 -11.51 7.37
N GLY A 23 10.08 -12.62 6.94
CA GLY A 23 10.26 -13.20 5.61
C GLY A 23 8.96 -13.75 5.04
N PHE A 24 8.64 -13.39 3.81
CA PHE A 24 7.51 -13.90 3.05
C PHE A 24 7.66 -13.61 1.56
N SER A 25 6.83 -14.25 0.75
CA SER A 25 6.75 -13.95 -0.67
C SER A 25 5.32 -13.82 -1.15
N LEU A 26 5.12 -13.11 -2.28
CA LEU A 26 3.85 -12.92 -2.95
C LEU A 26 3.99 -13.21 -4.44
N GLU A 27 2.98 -13.84 -5.00
CA GLU A 27 2.83 -13.97 -6.44
C GLU A 27 2.12 -12.76 -7.06
N LYS A 28 2.32 -12.57 -8.37
CA LYS A 28 1.64 -11.50 -9.11
C LYS A 28 0.13 -11.72 -9.07
N GLY A 29 -0.61 -10.66 -8.71
CA GLY A 29 -2.07 -10.69 -8.57
C GLY A 29 -2.57 -11.21 -7.22
N GLU A 30 -1.68 -11.68 -6.34
CA GLU A 30 -2.03 -12.17 -5.01
C GLU A 30 -2.29 -11.01 -4.04
N ILE A 31 -3.24 -11.22 -3.13
CA ILE A 31 -3.60 -10.27 -2.06
C ILE A 31 -3.18 -10.85 -0.72
N LEU A 32 -2.26 -10.18 -0.05
CA LEU A 32 -1.84 -10.48 1.31
C LEU A 32 -2.54 -9.56 2.29
N SER A 33 -3.23 -10.09 3.28
CA SER A 33 -3.58 -9.33 4.48
C SER A 33 -2.64 -9.62 5.64
N ILE A 34 -2.22 -8.56 6.32
CA ILE A 34 -1.41 -8.62 7.53
C ILE A 34 -2.28 -8.19 8.70
N ILE A 35 -2.54 -9.12 9.60
CA ILE A 35 -3.35 -8.92 10.81
C ILE A 35 -2.48 -9.03 12.07
N GLY A 36 -2.96 -8.51 13.19
CA GLY A 36 -2.23 -8.57 14.48
C GLY A 36 -2.60 -7.42 15.40
N SER A 37 -2.21 -7.53 16.67
CA SER A 37 -2.45 -6.50 17.68
C SER A 37 -1.74 -5.18 17.35
N SER A 38 -2.20 -4.09 17.96
CA SER A 38 -1.47 -2.81 17.91
C SER A 38 -0.05 -3.00 18.44
N GLY A 39 0.92 -2.36 17.81
CA GLY A 39 2.34 -2.47 18.20
C GLY A 39 3.05 -3.74 17.71
N SER A 40 2.39 -4.66 16.96
CA SER A 40 3.05 -5.88 16.46
C SER A 40 4.04 -5.66 15.30
N GLY A 41 4.19 -4.42 14.81
CA GLY A 41 5.16 -4.06 13.76
C GLY A 41 4.58 -3.95 12.35
N LYS A 42 3.27 -4.15 12.11
CA LYS A 42 2.63 -4.14 10.79
C LYS A 42 2.90 -2.88 9.97
N THR A 43 2.61 -1.71 10.54
CA THR A 43 2.87 -0.41 9.89
C THR A 43 4.36 -0.20 9.64
N THR A 44 5.24 -0.63 10.56
CA THR A 44 6.69 -0.54 10.38
C THR A 44 7.15 -1.41 9.22
N LEU A 45 6.63 -2.65 9.10
CA LEU A 45 6.91 -3.52 7.97
C LEU A 45 6.47 -2.86 6.66
N LEU A 46 5.25 -2.33 6.61
CA LEU A 46 4.73 -1.66 5.42
C LEU A 46 5.57 -0.43 5.03
N ARG A 47 6.03 0.35 6.00
CA ARG A 47 6.95 1.48 5.77
C ARG A 47 8.31 1.03 5.25
N CYS A 48 8.84 -0.09 5.74
CA CYS A 48 10.06 -0.68 5.22
C CYS A 48 9.92 -1.12 3.76
N LEU A 49 8.82 -1.77 3.40
CA LEU A 49 8.53 -2.18 2.02
C LEU A 49 8.42 -0.98 1.07
N ASN A 50 7.85 0.12 1.54
CA ASN A 50 7.69 1.36 0.76
C ASN A 50 8.91 2.30 0.84
N PHE A 51 10.02 1.88 1.46
CA PHE A 51 11.24 2.68 1.65
C PHE A 51 11.01 4.03 2.36
N LEU A 52 9.98 4.13 3.20
CA LEU A 52 9.77 5.23 4.14
C LEU A 52 10.62 5.05 5.39
N GLU A 53 10.87 3.79 5.77
CA GLU A 53 11.86 3.38 6.77
C GLU A 53 12.87 2.47 6.10
N THR A 54 14.13 2.59 6.49
CA THR A 54 15.19 1.69 5.98
C THR A 54 15.31 0.50 6.94
N PRO A 55 15.14 -0.75 6.48
CA PRO A 55 15.44 -1.91 7.30
C PRO A 55 16.90 -1.92 7.76
N ASP A 56 17.17 -2.51 8.91
CA ASP A 56 18.55 -2.62 9.44
C ASP A 56 19.23 -3.89 8.92
N GLU A 57 18.43 -4.95 8.64
CA GLU A 57 18.90 -6.21 8.05
C GLU A 57 17.90 -6.73 7.02
N GLY A 58 18.36 -7.66 6.18
CA GLY A 58 17.55 -8.40 5.22
C GLY A 58 17.58 -7.86 3.80
N GLU A 59 16.74 -8.45 2.96
CA GLU A 59 16.67 -8.17 1.53
C GLU A 59 15.20 -8.04 1.08
N ILE A 60 14.98 -7.21 0.06
CA ILE A 60 13.69 -7.07 -0.63
C ILE A 60 13.94 -7.16 -2.12
N SER A 61 13.22 -8.06 -2.81
CA SER A 61 13.24 -8.17 -4.27
C SER A 61 11.84 -7.95 -4.83
N VAL A 62 11.73 -7.21 -5.94
CA VAL A 62 10.47 -6.96 -6.65
C VAL A 62 10.65 -7.36 -8.11
N SER A 63 9.78 -8.23 -8.61
CA SER A 63 9.84 -8.78 -9.99
C SER A 63 11.21 -9.38 -10.32
N GLY A 64 11.85 -10.05 -9.33
CA GLY A 64 13.18 -10.65 -9.47
C GLY A 64 14.35 -9.67 -9.37
N GLU A 65 14.11 -8.37 -9.28
CA GLU A 65 15.13 -7.35 -9.06
C GLU A 65 15.31 -7.09 -7.56
N LYS A 66 16.55 -7.20 -7.06
CA LYS A 66 16.86 -6.85 -5.67
C LYS A 66 16.83 -5.33 -5.51
N VAL A 67 15.77 -4.82 -4.87
CA VAL A 67 15.54 -3.39 -4.63
C VAL A 67 16.11 -2.90 -3.30
N PHE A 68 16.35 -3.81 -2.36
CA PHE A 68 17.01 -3.53 -1.09
C PHE A 68 17.87 -4.70 -0.66
N ASP A 69 19.07 -4.39 -0.13
CA ASP A 69 19.97 -5.33 0.51
C ASP A 69 20.72 -4.57 1.62
N ALA A 70 20.53 -4.97 2.87
CA ALA A 70 21.19 -4.34 4.01
C ALA A 70 22.73 -4.55 4.00
N ALA A 71 23.22 -5.56 3.30
CA ALA A 71 24.66 -5.80 3.12
C ALA A 71 25.27 -4.85 2.09
N ASP A 72 24.48 -4.29 1.18
CA ASP A 72 24.94 -3.29 0.19
C ASP A 72 25.09 -1.92 0.85
N LYS A 73 26.33 -1.56 1.19
CA LYS A 73 26.67 -0.26 1.80
C LYS A 73 26.77 0.88 0.79
N ARG A 74 26.49 0.64 -0.49
CA ARG A 74 26.50 1.65 -1.53
C ARG A 74 25.44 2.73 -1.25
N ARG A 75 25.85 3.98 -1.32
CA ARG A 75 24.90 5.10 -1.19
C ARG A 75 24.10 5.22 -2.48
N LEU A 76 22.79 4.97 -2.39
CA LEU A 76 21.87 5.14 -3.50
C LEU A 76 21.74 6.62 -3.90
N THR A 77 21.66 6.87 -5.19
CA THR A 77 21.30 8.17 -5.73
C THR A 77 19.84 8.50 -5.40
N LYS A 78 19.45 9.76 -5.57
CA LYS A 78 18.05 10.20 -5.36
C LYS A 78 17.10 9.51 -6.35
N ASP A 79 17.55 9.31 -7.59
CA ASP A 79 16.74 8.71 -8.65
C ASP A 79 16.55 7.22 -8.41
N GLU A 80 17.60 6.46 -8.05
CA GLU A 80 17.47 5.06 -7.66
C GLU A 80 16.50 4.86 -6.48
N LYS A 81 16.56 5.73 -5.46
CA LYS A 81 15.60 5.68 -4.35
C LYS A 81 14.17 5.90 -4.81
N ARG A 82 13.97 6.89 -5.68
CA ARG A 82 12.66 7.23 -6.24
C ARG A 82 12.09 6.09 -7.08
N GLU A 83 12.91 5.47 -7.94
CA GLU A 83 12.48 4.33 -8.75
C GLU A 83 12.04 3.14 -7.91
N ARG A 84 12.77 2.83 -6.83
CA ARG A 84 12.38 1.79 -5.86
C ARG A 84 11.04 2.11 -5.19
N GLN A 85 10.84 3.36 -4.77
CA GLN A 85 9.59 3.81 -4.16
C GLN A 85 8.41 3.74 -5.15
N LEU A 86 8.64 4.00 -6.44
CA LEU A 86 7.60 3.95 -7.48
C LEU A 86 7.08 2.54 -7.77
N LYS A 87 7.80 1.49 -7.37
CA LYS A 87 7.30 0.10 -7.46
C LYS A 87 6.14 -0.16 -6.51
N PHE A 88 6.01 0.66 -5.45
CA PHE A 88 4.97 0.55 -4.43
C PHE A 88 4.07 1.78 -4.45
N GLY A 89 2.78 1.56 -4.32
CA GLY A 89 1.80 2.59 -4.02
C GLY A 89 1.34 2.45 -2.57
N LEU A 90 1.34 3.52 -1.79
CA LEU A 90 0.93 3.46 -0.39
C LEU A 90 -0.30 4.33 -0.13
N VAL A 91 -1.31 3.70 0.45
CA VAL A 91 -2.50 4.34 1.01
C VAL A 91 -2.36 4.33 2.52
N PHE A 92 -2.28 5.51 3.11
CA PHE A 92 -2.07 5.71 4.54
C PHE A 92 -3.38 5.59 5.34
N GLN A 93 -3.26 5.34 6.63
CA GLN A 93 -4.33 5.39 7.61
C GLN A 93 -5.01 6.77 7.64
N SER A 94 -4.21 7.83 7.71
CA SER A 94 -4.66 9.21 7.48
C SER A 94 -4.55 9.53 6.01
N PHE A 95 -5.55 10.10 5.40
CA PHE A 95 -5.68 10.29 3.95
C PHE A 95 -4.48 11.00 3.30
N ASN A 96 -3.79 11.85 4.05
CA ASN A 96 -2.58 12.60 3.64
C ASN A 96 -2.77 13.33 2.28
N LEU A 97 -3.98 13.86 2.05
CA LEU A 97 -4.25 14.71 0.90
C LEU A 97 -3.63 16.09 1.11
N PHE A 98 -3.18 16.69 0.02
CA PHE A 98 -2.72 18.06 0.02
C PHE A 98 -3.92 19.02 0.13
N PRO A 99 -4.13 19.70 1.26
CA PRO A 99 -5.35 20.48 1.48
C PRO A 99 -5.47 21.69 0.54
N GLN A 100 -4.34 22.20 0.03
CA GLN A 100 -4.27 23.34 -0.88
C GLN A 100 -4.55 22.99 -2.34
N TYR A 101 -4.71 21.71 -2.68
CA TYR A 101 -4.96 21.25 -4.04
C TYR A 101 -6.34 20.61 -4.17
N THR A 102 -6.94 20.77 -5.35
CA THR A 102 -8.19 20.07 -5.68
C THR A 102 -7.98 18.55 -5.69
N VAL A 103 -9.08 17.79 -5.71
CA VAL A 103 -9.06 16.33 -5.86
C VAL A 103 -8.28 15.92 -7.10
N ARG A 104 -8.59 16.50 -8.26
CA ARG A 104 -7.85 16.28 -9.52
C ARG A 104 -6.35 16.50 -9.33
N LYS A 105 -5.97 17.62 -8.74
CA LYS A 105 -4.55 17.96 -8.55
C LYS A 105 -3.85 17.04 -7.55
N ASN A 106 -4.55 16.56 -6.53
CA ASN A 106 -4.02 15.53 -5.63
C ASN A 106 -3.65 14.24 -6.38
N LEU A 107 -4.41 13.84 -7.39
CA LEU A 107 -4.09 12.68 -8.22
C LEU A 107 -2.92 12.98 -9.18
N THR A 108 -2.99 14.10 -9.91
CA THR A 108 -2.11 14.33 -11.05
C THR A 108 -0.72 14.82 -10.68
N LEU A 109 -0.54 15.46 -9.51
CA LEU A 109 0.69 16.16 -9.13
C LEU A 109 1.96 15.32 -9.32
N ALA A 110 1.98 14.10 -8.78
CA ALA A 110 3.17 13.25 -8.83
C ALA A 110 3.49 12.80 -10.27
N ALA A 111 2.45 12.46 -11.05
CA ALA A 111 2.58 12.06 -12.45
C ALA A 111 3.07 13.23 -13.33
N GLU A 112 2.54 14.44 -13.10
CA GLU A 112 2.98 15.64 -13.80
C GLU A 112 4.45 15.99 -13.52
N LEU A 113 4.87 15.92 -12.24
CA LEU A 113 6.26 16.18 -11.84
C LEU A 113 7.21 15.13 -12.46
N ARG A 114 6.81 13.86 -12.48
CA ARG A 114 7.57 12.80 -13.15
C ARG A 114 7.68 13.05 -14.65
N ALA A 115 6.57 13.30 -15.31
CA ALA A 115 6.54 13.59 -16.73
C ALA A 115 7.36 14.83 -17.09
N ALA A 116 7.29 15.90 -16.27
CA ALA A 116 8.07 17.11 -16.50
C ALA A 116 9.59 16.85 -16.41
N ALA A 117 10.05 16.00 -15.47
CA ALA A 117 11.45 15.61 -15.37
C ALA A 117 11.88 14.80 -16.60
N GLU A 118 11.16 13.74 -16.96
CA GLU A 118 11.42 12.90 -18.13
C GLU A 118 11.49 13.72 -19.44
N LEU A 119 10.51 14.60 -19.65
CA LEU A 119 10.41 15.41 -20.86
C LEU A 119 11.50 16.49 -20.95
N ARG A 120 11.98 16.98 -19.79
CA ARG A 120 13.11 17.92 -19.71
C ARG A 120 14.43 17.25 -20.09
N GLU A 121 14.70 16.05 -19.59
CA GLU A 121 15.90 15.27 -19.92
C GLU A 121 15.98 14.94 -21.40
N ARG A 122 14.85 14.55 -21.98
CA ARG A 122 14.72 14.21 -23.42
C ARG A 122 14.62 15.43 -24.33
N LYS A 123 14.60 16.65 -23.81
CA LYS A 123 14.38 17.89 -24.55
C LYS A 123 13.13 17.86 -25.44
N ALA A 124 12.06 17.25 -24.93
CA ALA A 124 10.82 17.02 -25.67
C ALA A 124 10.17 18.33 -26.14
N GLY A 125 9.54 18.29 -27.30
CA GLY A 125 8.82 19.41 -27.90
C GLY A 125 7.50 19.75 -27.19
N ALA A 126 6.93 20.89 -27.52
CA ALA A 126 5.68 21.36 -26.90
C ALA A 126 4.49 20.42 -27.14
N ALA A 127 4.39 19.83 -28.35
CA ALA A 127 3.32 18.89 -28.70
C ALA A 127 3.38 17.62 -27.82
N GLU A 128 4.56 17.01 -27.67
CA GLU A 128 4.76 15.83 -26.81
C GLU A 128 4.41 16.11 -25.34
N LYS A 129 4.79 17.31 -24.84
CA LYS A 129 4.42 17.75 -23.50
C LYS A 129 2.91 17.86 -23.31
N ALA A 130 2.22 18.47 -24.27
CA ALA A 130 0.76 18.63 -24.23
C ALA A 130 0.05 17.27 -24.25
N GLU A 131 0.49 16.35 -25.09
CA GLU A 131 -0.06 15.00 -25.20
C GLU A 131 0.12 14.21 -23.90
N LYS A 132 1.33 14.25 -23.29
CA LYS A 132 1.61 13.59 -22.02
C LYS A 132 0.73 14.14 -20.90
N MET A 133 0.55 15.46 -20.82
CA MET A 133 -0.32 16.09 -19.81
C MET A 133 -1.80 15.71 -20.04
N LYS A 134 -2.26 15.64 -21.28
CA LYS A 134 -3.61 15.17 -21.62
C LYS A 134 -3.83 13.73 -21.15
N GLY A 135 -2.88 12.83 -21.39
CA GLY A 135 -2.97 11.44 -20.92
C GLY A 135 -3.03 11.33 -19.38
N ILE A 136 -2.26 12.17 -18.67
CA ILE A 136 -2.31 12.24 -17.20
C ILE A 136 -3.71 12.69 -16.72
N ALA A 137 -4.27 13.73 -17.33
CA ALA A 137 -5.61 14.23 -16.99
C ALA A 137 -6.69 13.17 -17.26
N GLN A 138 -6.65 12.52 -18.41
CA GLN A 138 -7.60 11.45 -18.75
C GLN A 138 -7.52 10.28 -17.75
N LYS A 139 -6.33 9.83 -17.42
CA LYS A 139 -6.14 8.77 -16.41
C LYS A 139 -6.71 9.17 -15.05
N ALA A 140 -6.56 10.43 -14.65
CA ALA A 140 -7.14 10.92 -13.39
C ALA A 140 -8.68 10.87 -13.43
N GLU A 141 -9.31 11.22 -14.54
CA GLU A 141 -10.76 11.11 -14.73
C GLU A 141 -11.25 9.65 -14.65
N GLU A 142 -10.55 8.74 -15.31
CA GLU A 142 -10.85 7.30 -15.26
C GLU A 142 -10.74 6.75 -13.83
N LEU A 143 -9.71 7.14 -13.07
CA LEU A 143 -9.53 6.74 -11.69
C LEU A 143 -10.59 7.34 -10.75
N LEU A 144 -10.97 8.61 -10.96
CA LEU A 144 -12.04 9.24 -10.20
C LEU A 144 -13.39 8.56 -10.47
N ALA A 145 -13.68 8.20 -11.72
CA ALA A 145 -14.85 7.41 -12.07
C ALA A 145 -14.84 6.04 -11.37
N LYS A 146 -13.69 5.37 -11.37
CA LYS A 146 -13.53 4.06 -10.72
C LYS A 146 -13.79 4.08 -9.21
N VAL A 147 -13.46 5.19 -8.53
CA VAL A 147 -13.73 5.35 -7.09
C VAL A 147 -15.05 6.10 -6.80
N GLY A 148 -15.86 6.41 -7.84
CA GLY A 148 -17.16 7.05 -7.72
C GLY A 148 -17.10 8.51 -7.29
N LEU A 149 -16.10 9.28 -7.77
CA LEU A 149 -15.86 10.67 -7.38
C LEU A 149 -15.66 11.62 -8.57
N SER A 150 -16.19 11.29 -9.76
CA SER A 150 -16.07 12.14 -10.96
C SER A 150 -16.54 13.57 -10.74
N GLU A 151 -17.70 13.73 -10.07
CA GLU A 151 -18.32 15.04 -9.77
C GLU A 151 -17.52 15.88 -8.77
N LYS A 152 -16.53 15.27 -8.09
CA LYS A 152 -15.73 15.91 -7.04
C LYS A 152 -14.34 16.33 -7.49
N ALA A 153 -14.05 16.25 -8.78
CA ALA A 153 -12.70 16.48 -9.32
C ALA A 153 -12.13 17.87 -8.97
N GLU A 154 -12.95 18.91 -8.96
CA GLU A 154 -12.54 20.29 -8.69
C GLU A 154 -12.74 20.72 -7.23
N GLU A 155 -13.30 19.83 -6.39
CA GLU A 155 -13.45 20.09 -4.97
C GLU A 155 -12.10 20.00 -4.22
N TYR A 156 -12.05 20.64 -3.05
CA TYR A 156 -10.90 20.54 -2.14
C TYR A 156 -11.16 19.47 -1.07
N PRO A 157 -10.11 18.89 -0.47
CA PRO A 157 -10.26 17.89 0.58
C PRO A 157 -11.17 18.29 1.74
N SER A 158 -11.22 19.58 2.08
CA SER A 158 -12.10 20.13 3.13
C SER A 158 -13.60 20.01 2.85
N ALA A 159 -13.99 19.83 1.58
CA ALA A 159 -15.37 19.66 1.15
C ALA A 159 -15.80 18.17 1.03
N LEU A 160 -14.92 17.23 1.41
CA LEU A 160 -15.13 15.81 1.26
C LEU A 160 -15.38 15.14 2.62
N SER A 161 -16.18 14.06 2.63
CA SER A 161 -16.25 13.17 3.79
C SER A 161 -14.94 12.37 3.96
N GLY A 162 -14.72 11.76 5.13
CA GLY A 162 -13.56 10.92 5.38
C GLY A 162 -13.45 9.76 4.37
N GLY A 163 -14.57 9.06 4.09
CA GLY A 163 -14.60 8.00 3.09
C GLY A 163 -14.31 8.48 1.67
N GLN A 164 -14.74 9.69 1.31
CA GLN A 164 -14.39 10.32 0.04
C GLN A 164 -12.89 10.66 -0.02
N CYS A 165 -12.33 11.25 1.05
CA CYS A 165 -10.89 11.50 1.15
C CYS A 165 -10.06 10.23 0.98
N GLN A 166 -10.47 9.12 1.60
CA GLN A 166 -9.79 7.84 1.46
C GLN A 166 -9.88 7.29 0.04
N ARG A 167 -11.03 7.40 -0.61
CA ARG A 167 -11.17 7.00 -2.01
C ARG A 167 -10.31 7.84 -2.96
N VAL A 168 -10.14 9.14 -2.69
CA VAL A 168 -9.17 10.00 -3.40
C VAL A 168 -7.73 9.53 -3.15
N ALA A 169 -7.37 9.17 -1.91
CA ALA A 169 -6.03 8.63 -1.58
C ALA A 169 -5.73 7.33 -2.31
N ILE A 170 -6.74 6.44 -2.44
CA ILE A 170 -6.64 5.21 -3.25
C ILE A 170 -6.40 5.54 -4.73
N ALA A 171 -7.22 6.43 -5.31
CA ALA A 171 -7.06 6.84 -6.71
C ALA A 171 -5.68 7.49 -6.96
N ARG A 172 -5.20 8.31 -6.03
CA ARG A 172 -3.85 8.91 -6.09
C ARG A 172 -2.74 7.85 -6.09
N ALA A 173 -2.84 6.83 -5.25
CA ALA A 173 -1.85 5.75 -5.21
C ALA A 173 -1.82 4.95 -6.52
N LEU A 174 -2.96 4.79 -7.19
CA LEU A 174 -3.08 4.13 -8.49
C LEU A 174 -2.55 4.96 -9.67
N MET A 175 -2.37 6.26 -9.51
CA MET A 175 -2.01 7.17 -10.59
C MET A 175 -0.65 6.85 -11.23
N LEU A 176 0.29 6.30 -10.45
CA LEU A 176 1.65 5.98 -10.88
C LEU A 176 1.84 4.53 -11.33
N ASP A 177 0.77 3.73 -11.44
CA ASP A 177 0.79 2.31 -11.80
C ASP A 177 1.80 1.49 -11.00
N PRO A 178 1.70 1.47 -9.67
CA PRO A 178 2.64 0.69 -8.87
C PRO A 178 2.50 -0.81 -9.16
N GLU A 179 3.60 -1.56 -9.05
CA GLU A 179 3.60 -3.02 -9.13
C GLU A 179 2.87 -3.66 -7.94
N ILE A 180 3.00 -3.04 -6.76
CA ILE A 180 2.40 -3.50 -5.51
C ILE A 180 1.68 -2.34 -4.83
N LEU A 181 0.39 -2.53 -4.50
CA LEU A 181 -0.40 -1.52 -3.79
C LEU A 181 -0.52 -1.90 -2.32
N CYS A 182 -0.07 -1.00 -1.45
CA CYS A 182 -0.04 -1.18 0.00
C CYS A 182 -1.12 -0.33 0.67
N PHE A 183 -1.81 -0.90 1.66
CA PHE A 183 -2.81 -0.22 2.47
C PHE A 183 -2.44 -0.34 3.95
N ASP A 184 -2.26 0.78 4.62
CA ASP A 184 -1.99 0.86 6.06
C ASP A 184 -3.27 1.25 6.79
N GLU A 185 -4.02 0.25 7.27
CA GLU A 185 -5.28 0.43 8.01
C GLU A 185 -6.26 1.43 7.34
N PRO A 186 -6.68 1.17 6.09
CA PRO A 186 -7.36 2.17 5.25
C PRO A 186 -8.74 2.63 5.76
N THR A 187 -9.27 2.00 6.81
CA THR A 187 -10.59 2.29 7.37
C THR A 187 -10.56 2.78 8.80
N SER A 188 -9.42 2.72 9.50
CA SER A 188 -9.33 3.00 10.93
C SER A 188 -9.62 4.46 11.33
N ALA A 189 -9.53 5.40 10.38
CA ALA A 189 -9.88 6.81 10.59
C ALA A 189 -11.30 7.15 10.11
N LEU A 190 -12.15 6.15 9.86
CA LEU A 190 -13.49 6.33 9.31
C LEU A 190 -14.56 5.86 10.29
N ASP A 191 -15.72 6.51 10.20
CA ASP A 191 -16.93 6.02 10.85
C ASP A 191 -17.37 4.68 10.22
N PRO A 192 -18.00 3.77 11.00
CA PRO A 192 -18.44 2.46 10.51
C PRO A 192 -19.29 2.49 9.24
N GLU A 193 -20.14 3.51 9.10
CA GLU A 193 -20.99 3.69 7.91
C GLU A 193 -20.18 3.92 6.62
N LEU A 194 -19.04 4.62 6.72
CA LEU A 194 -18.17 4.94 5.59
C LEU A 194 -17.15 3.84 5.26
N THR A 195 -16.85 2.98 6.25
CA THR A 195 -15.92 1.85 6.11
C THR A 195 -16.33 0.94 4.93
N GLY A 196 -17.62 0.59 4.85
CA GLY A 196 -18.12 -0.30 3.80
C GLY A 196 -17.91 0.20 2.37
N GLU A 197 -17.99 1.52 2.14
CA GLU A 197 -17.73 2.11 0.81
C GLU A 197 -16.26 1.97 0.39
N VAL A 198 -15.33 2.24 1.31
CA VAL A 198 -13.90 2.13 1.05
C VAL A 198 -13.50 0.68 0.81
N LEU A 199 -13.99 -0.26 1.63
CA LEU A 199 -13.73 -1.68 1.45
C LEU A 199 -14.27 -2.22 0.12
N LYS A 200 -15.43 -1.74 -0.35
CA LYS A 200 -15.97 -2.08 -1.68
C LYS A 200 -15.02 -1.61 -2.79
N VAL A 201 -14.46 -0.39 -2.68
CA VAL A 201 -13.49 0.12 -3.65
C VAL A 201 -12.25 -0.77 -3.65
N ILE A 202 -11.65 -1.08 -2.48
CA ILE A 202 -10.47 -1.96 -2.40
C ILE A 202 -10.78 -3.33 -3.00
N LYS A 203 -11.93 -3.93 -2.68
CA LYS A 203 -12.38 -5.21 -3.25
C LYS A 203 -12.51 -5.14 -4.77
N SER A 204 -12.98 -4.03 -5.33
CA SER A 204 -13.11 -3.85 -6.78
C SER A 204 -11.78 -3.79 -7.52
N LEU A 205 -10.68 -3.58 -6.80
CA LEU A 205 -9.32 -3.62 -7.36
C LEU A 205 -8.80 -5.06 -7.53
N LYS A 206 -9.45 -6.07 -6.90
CA LYS A 206 -9.12 -7.49 -7.07
C LYS A 206 -9.56 -7.94 -8.46
N ASN A 207 -8.64 -7.99 -9.39
CA ASN A 207 -8.87 -8.42 -10.78
C ASN A 207 -7.89 -9.50 -11.26
N GLY A 208 -7.12 -10.11 -10.34
CA GLY A 208 -6.09 -11.09 -10.64
C GLY A 208 -4.78 -10.52 -11.22
N GLU A 209 -4.73 -9.23 -11.51
CA GLU A 209 -3.53 -8.56 -12.04
C GLU A 209 -2.81 -7.70 -11.00
N ARG A 210 -3.56 -7.18 -10.01
CA ARG A 210 -3.03 -6.28 -8.98
C ARG A 210 -2.60 -7.03 -7.74
N THR A 211 -1.33 -6.91 -7.42
CA THR A 211 -0.78 -7.40 -6.15
C THR A 211 -1.04 -6.38 -5.06
N MET A 212 -1.59 -6.80 -3.94
CA MET A 212 -1.93 -5.91 -2.82
C MET A 212 -1.41 -6.45 -1.49
N ILE A 213 -0.96 -5.54 -0.62
CA ILE A 213 -0.65 -5.82 0.79
C ILE A 213 -1.55 -4.94 1.64
N ILE A 214 -2.36 -5.53 2.51
CA ILE A 214 -3.37 -4.83 3.28
C ILE A 214 -3.13 -5.07 4.76
N VAL A 215 -2.70 -4.06 5.49
CA VAL A 215 -2.73 -4.06 6.96
C VAL A 215 -4.13 -3.65 7.38
N THR A 216 -4.84 -4.49 8.12
CA THR A 216 -6.22 -4.22 8.51
C THR A 216 -6.61 -4.86 9.83
N HIS A 217 -7.60 -4.25 10.49
CA HIS A 217 -8.31 -4.80 11.64
C HIS A 217 -9.69 -5.37 11.25
N GLU A 218 -10.10 -5.23 10.00
CA GLU A 218 -11.36 -5.75 9.46
C GLU A 218 -11.21 -7.24 9.13
N MET A 219 -11.49 -8.12 10.10
CA MET A 219 -11.23 -9.57 9.96
C MET A 219 -12.07 -10.20 8.86
N GLU A 220 -13.35 -9.82 8.77
CA GLU A 220 -14.25 -10.36 7.75
C GLU A 220 -13.84 -9.90 6.34
N PHE A 221 -13.40 -8.66 6.20
CA PHE A 221 -12.84 -8.18 4.94
C PHE A 221 -11.57 -8.94 4.57
N ALA A 222 -10.61 -9.08 5.49
CA ALA A 222 -9.38 -9.84 5.26
C ALA A 222 -9.69 -11.28 4.83
N ARG A 223 -10.64 -11.94 5.48
CA ARG A 223 -11.08 -13.30 5.14
C ARG A 223 -11.63 -13.41 3.71
N ASN A 224 -12.41 -12.40 3.27
CA ASN A 224 -13.13 -12.44 2.00
C ASN A 224 -12.33 -11.91 0.81
N VAL A 225 -11.25 -11.14 1.03
CA VAL A 225 -10.50 -10.50 -0.08
C VAL A 225 -9.15 -11.12 -0.32
N SER A 226 -8.51 -11.67 0.72
CA SER A 226 -7.13 -12.13 0.66
C SER A 226 -7.00 -13.52 0.04
N ASP A 227 -5.87 -13.76 -0.55
CA ASP A 227 -5.41 -15.07 -0.99
C ASP A 227 -4.46 -15.67 0.07
N LYS A 228 -3.79 -14.80 0.84
CA LYS A 228 -2.88 -15.15 1.94
C LYS A 228 -3.08 -14.23 3.13
N ILE A 229 -2.96 -14.78 4.33
CA ILE A 229 -2.99 -14.04 5.60
C ILE A 229 -1.67 -14.25 6.33
N ILE A 230 -1.15 -13.18 6.91
CA ILE A 230 -0.05 -13.22 7.88
C ILE A 230 -0.57 -12.65 9.20
N TYR A 231 -0.44 -13.43 10.28
CA TYR A 231 -0.65 -12.93 11.63
C TYR A 231 0.70 -12.55 12.25
N MET A 232 0.84 -11.27 12.62
CA MET A 232 2.04 -10.73 13.26
C MET A 232 1.82 -10.52 14.77
N ALA A 233 2.79 -10.96 15.57
CA ALA A 233 2.87 -10.71 17.01
C ALA A 233 4.32 -10.44 17.42
N ASP A 234 4.55 -9.45 18.28
CA ASP A 234 5.87 -9.11 18.85
C ASP A 234 7.01 -9.00 17.81
N GLY A 235 6.71 -8.45 16.65
CA GLY A 235 7.70 -8.21 15.59
C GLY A 235 8.06 -9.43 14.73
N VAL A 236 7.36 -10.56 14.90
CA VAL A 236 7.56 -11.78 14.08
C VAL A 236 6.28 -12.18 13.36
N ILE A 237 6.42 -13.01 12.33
CA ILE A 237 5.30 -13.72 11.72
C ILE A 237 5.03 -14.94 12.62
N GLU A 238 3.95 -14.89 13.36
CA GLU A 238 3.51 -15.98 14.24
C GLU A 238 2.87 -17.13 13.44
N GLU A 239 2.07 -16.76 12.43
CA GLU A 239 1.41 -17.75 11.59
C GLU A 239 1.10 -17.12 10.22
N SER A 240 1.16 -17.96 9.17
CA SER A 240 0.78 -17.56 7.81
C SER A 240 0.10 -18.73 7.10
N GLY A 241 -0.89 -18.43 6.27
CA GLY A 241 -1.67 -19.42 5.52
C GLY A 241 -2.76 -18.79 4.68
N THR A 242 -3.64 -19.64 4.13
CA THR A 242 -4.86 -19.16 3.48
C THR A 242 -5.86 -18.61 4.50
N PRO A 243 -6.86 -17.82 4.08
CA PRO A 243 -7.93 -17.38 4.98
C PRO A 243 -8.62 -18.56 5.70
N GLU A 244 -8.85 -19.68 5.03
CA GLU A 244 -9.47 -20.87 5.61
C GLU A 244 -8.60 -21.48 6.72
N GLU A 245 -7.28 -21.52 6.52
CA GLU A 245 -6.35 -22.05 7.53
C GLU A 245 -6.29 -21.13 8.76
N ILE A 246 -6.12 -19.82 8.54
CA ILE A 246 -5.93 -18.85 9.65
C ILE A 246 -7.23 -18.62 10.43
N PHE A 247 -8.36 -18.44 9.75
CA PHE A 247 -9.64 -18.14 10.42
C PHE A 247 -10.44 -19.41 10.80
N GLY A 248 -10.24 -20.53 10.11
CA GLY A 248 -11.01 -21.75 10.34
C GLY A 248 -10.30 -22.76 11.23
N ALA A 249 -8.99 -22.91 11.08
CA ALA A 249 -8.19 -23.92 11.79
C ALA A 249 -6.79 -23.40 12.16
N PRO A 250 -6.68 -22.30 12.93
CA PRO A 250 -5.39 -21.74 13.32
C PRO A 250 -4.58 -22.74 14.15
N LYS A 251 -3.28 -22.85 13.85
CA LYS A 251 -2.36 -23.79 14.51
C LYS A 251 -1.78 -23.19 15.79
N SER A 252 -1.41 -21.88 15.76
CA SER A 252 -0.84 -21.21 16.92
C SER A 252 -1.91 -20.87 17.96
N GLU A 253 -1.62 -21.15 19.21
CA GLU A 253 -2.47 -20.75 20.35
C GLU A 253 -2.58 -19.20 20.46
N ARG A 254 -1.58 -18.48 20.01
CA ARG A 254 -1.62 -17.01 19.96
C ARG A 254 -2.61 -16.50 18.90
N THR A 255 -2.61 -17.13 17.73
CA THR A 255 -3.58 -16.84 16.67
C THR A 255 -5.01 -17.12 17.15
N LYS A 256 -5.26 -18.27 17.78
CA LYS A 256 -6.57 -18.62 18.33
C LYS A 256 -7.07 -17.59 19.33
N ARG A 257 -6.21 -17.19 20.29
CA ARG A 257 -6.54 -16.16 21.29
C ARG A 257 -6.80 -14.78 20.66
N PHE A 258 -6.06 -14.42 19.63
CA PHE A 258 -6.25 -13.15 18.92
C PHE A 258 -7.60 -13.13 18.22
N LEU A 259 -7.94 -14.20 17.50
CA LEU A 259 -9.19 -14.30 16.74
C LEU A 259 -10.42 -14.39 17.66
N SER A 260 -10.35 -15.13 18.78
CA SER A 260 -11.49 -15.23 19.70
C SER A 260 -11.87 -13.89 20.34
N ARG A 261 -10.89 -13.04 20.70
CA ARG A 261 -11.15 -11.71 21.24
C ARG A 261 -11.80 -10.74 20.24
N ARG A 262 -11.63 -10.97 18.94
CA ARG A 262 -12.17 -10.13 17.87
C ARG A 262 -13.51 -10.64 17.33
N GLY A 263 -13.92 -11.87 17.66
CA GLY A 263 -15.21 -12.46 17.31
C GLY A 263 -16.31 -12.12 18.33
N GLU A 264 -15.96 -11.46 19.44
CA GLU A 264 -16.89 -11.02 20.49
C GLU A 264 -17.21 -9.50 20.39
N GLU A 265 -16.56 -8.76 19.47
CA GLU A 265 -16.83 -7.37 19.11
C GLU A 265 -17.72 -7.29 17.84
#